data_b165bf87f7c02aff9e9005183ae5c9cb
#
_entry.id   b165bf87f7c02aff9e9005183ae5c9cb
#
_cell.length_a   1.000
_cell.length_b   1.000
_cell.length_c   1.000
_cell.angle_alpha   90.00
_cell.angle_beta   90.00
_cell.angle_gamma   90.00
#
_symmetry.space_group_name_H-M   'P 1'
#
loop_
_entity.id
_entity.type
_entity.pdbx_description
1 polymer ?
#
loop_
_entity_poly.entity_id
_entity_poly.type
_entity_poly.pdbx_seq_one_letter_code
_entity_poly.pdbx_strand_id
1 'polypeptide(L)'
;MNSSKPNALPKCERLCSLRALRRLFEEGRSGFVYPFRYTYLTEESTSPSVEVLFSVPKRNHKRANKRNLLKRRMREAYRLNNAELKSEVQARGKALDIAFVYSSKEILPSNTIAHAVTKILAEVAGRA
;
A
#
# COMPACT_ATOMS: atom_id res chain seq x y z
N MET A 1 15.09 -6.43 -16.04
CA MET A 1 15.00 -6.65 -15.55
C MET A 1 14.82 -6.86 -14.62
N ASN A 2 14.90 -7.21 -14.24
CA ASN A 2 14.78 -7.55 -13.52
C ASN A 2 14.69 -7.60 -12.42
N SER A 3 14.24 -7.28 -12.47
CA SER A 3 14.21 -7.37 -11.23
C SER A 3 14.20 -8.60 -10.50
N SER A 4 14.83 -9.08 -10.22
CA SER A 4 14.97 -10.39 -9.88
C SER A 4 15.14 -10.77 -8.46
N LYS A 5 15.03 -9.89 -7.53
CA LYS A 5 15.08 -10.22 -6.11
C LYS A 5 13.76 -10.88 -5.69
N PRO A 6 13.79 -12.05 -5.02
CA PRO A 6 12.57 -12.77 -4.66
C PRO A 6 11.61 -11.96 -3.80
N ASN A 7 12.13 -11.04 -3.01
CA ASN A 7 11.31 -10.23 -2.11
C ASN A 7 10.93 -8.88 -2.70
N ALA A 8 11.29 -8.62 -3.95
CA ALA A 8 10.96 -7.36 -4.58
C ALA A 8 9.50 -7.32 -4.99
N LEU A 9 8.85 -6.20 -4.76
CA LEU A 9 7.50 -5.99 -5.22
C LEU A 9 7.52 -5.81 -6.73
N PRO A 10 6.71 -6.55 -7.51
CA PRO A 10 6.66 -6.38 -8.95
C PRO A 10 6.30 -4.94 -9.34
N LYS A 11 6.88 -4.47 -10.43
CA LYS A 11 6.64 -3.12 -10.90
C LYS A 11 5.15 -2.85 -11.18
N CYS A 12 4.43 -3.85 -11.67
CA CYS A 12 3.01 -3.72 -11.97
C CYS A 12 2.14 -3.53 -10.72
N GLU A 13 2.68 -3.79 -9.54
CA GLU A 13 1.96 -3.56 -8.28
C GLU A 13 2.32 -2.23 -7.63
N ARG A 14 3.21 -1.45 -8.23
CA ARG A 14 3.60 -0.15 -7.70
C ARG A 14 2.81 0.94 -8.38
N LEU A 15 2.24 1.84 -7.58
CA LEU A 15 1.54 2.99 -8.10
C LEU A 15 2.55 4.07 -8.48
N CYS A 16 2.82 4.21 -9.76
CA CYS A 16 3.86 5.08 -10.29
C CYS A 16 3.36 6.29 -11.07
N SER A 17 2.13 6.24 -11.58
CA SER A 17 1.58 7.30 -12.40
C SER A 17 1.14 8.50 -11.56
N LEU A 18 1.58 9.70 -11.92
CA LEU A 18 1.13 10.93 -11.26
C LEU A 18 -0.37 11.16 -11.44
N ARG A 19 -0.89 10.79 -12.61
CA ARG A 19 -2.32 10.90 -12.87
C ARG A 19 -3.12 9.98 -11.95
N ALA A 20 -2.66 8.76 -11.78
CA ALA A 20 -3.30 7.79 -10.90
C ALA A 20 -3.24 8.24 -9.44
N LEU A 21 -2.10 8.79 -9.01
CA LEU A 21 -1.95 9.32 -7.66
C LEU A 21 -2.89 10.49 -7.40
N ARG A 22 -2.97 11.42 -8.33
CA ARG A 22 -3.86 12.58 -8.20
C ARG A 22 -5.31 12.12 -8.09
N ARG A 23 -5.72 11.22 -8.98
CA ARG A 23 -7.06 10.66 -8.97
C ARG A 23 -7.36 9.95 -7.66
N LEU A 24 -6.41 9.17 -7.16
CA LEU A 24 -6.55 8.45 -5.91
C LEU A 24 -6.84 9.40 -4.75
N PHE A 25 -6.09 10.49 -4.63
CA PHE A 25 -6.26 11.42 -3.53
C PHE A 25 -7.48 12.33 -3.68
N GLU A 26 -7.96 12.56 -4.91
CA GLU A 26 -9.15 13.37 -5.14
C GLU A 26 -10.44 12.57 -5.00
N GLU A 27 -10.48 11.33 -5.46
CA GLU A 27 -11.69 10.52 -5.55
C GLU A 27 -11.72 9.33 -4.60
N GLY A 28 -10.59 8.98 -4.03
CA GLY A 28 -10.48 7.79 -3.18
C GLY A 28 -11.10 7.95 -1.81
N ARG A 29 -11.31 6.83 -1.15
CA ARG A 29 -11.78 6.78 0.23
C ARG A 29 -10.60 6.66 1.16
N SER A 30 -10.66 7.35 2.30
CA SER A 30 -9.58 7.38 3.27
C SER A 30 -9.97 6.75 4.58
N GLY A 31 -8.98 6.25 5.30
CA GLY A 31 -9.16 5.72 6.63
C GLY A 31 -7.87 5.81 7.42
N PHE A 32 -7.92 5.41 8.68
CA PHE A 32 -6.76 5.45 9.55
C PHE A 32 -6.69 4.20 10.42
N VAL A 33 -5.55 3.52 10.37
CA VAL A 33 -5.20 2.44 11.30
C VAL A 33 -3.77 2.73 11.74
N TYR A 34 -3.60 3.17 12.99
CA TYR A 34 -2.27 3.56 13.48
C TYR A 34 -1.22 2.48 13.15
N PRO A 35 -0.06 2.81 12.59
CA PRO A 35 0.46 4.17 12.34
C PRO A 35 0.19 4.69 10.92
N PHE A 36 -0.77 4.12 10.19
CA PHE A 36 -1.00 4.44 8.79
C PHE A 36 -2.27 5.23 8.56
N ARG A 37 -2.13 6.24 7.71
CA ARG A 37 -3.26 6.83 7.02
C ARG A 37 -3.28 6.19 5.64
N TYR A 38 -4.44 5.72 5.18
CA TYR A 38 -4.53 5.09 3.87
C TYR A 38 -5.65 5.69 3.05
N THR A 39 -5.48 5.63 1.74
CA THR A 39 -6.47 6.08 0.77
C THR A 39 -6.54 5.02 -0.33
N TYR A 40 -7.74 4.65 -0.74
CA TYR A 40 -7.90 3.68 -1.80
C TYR A 40 -9.01 4.08 -2.75
N LEU A 41 -8.89 3.62 -4.00
CA LEU A 41 -9.86 3.84 -5.06
C LEU A 41 -10.02 2.56 -5.84
N THR A 42 -11.27 2.14 -6.05
CA THR A 42 -11.56 0.98 -6.89
C THR A 42 -12.36 1.41 -8.09
N GLU A 43 -12.15 0.73 -9.22
CA GLU A 43 -12.96 0.93 -10.42
C GLU A 43 -13.10 -0.41 -11.14
N GLU A 44 -14.16 -0.56 -11.91
CA GLU A 44 -14.37 -1.78 -12.68
C GLU A 44 -13.32 -1.89 -13.77
N SER A 45 -12.83 -3.08 -14.00
CA SER A 45 -11.77 -3.32 -14.97
C SER A 45 -11.85 -4.72 -15.56
N THR A 46 -11.51 -4.83 -16.84
CA THR A 46 -11.36 -6.11 -17.49
C THR A 46 -10.04 -6.78 -17.15
N SER A 47 -9.12 -6.00 -16.55
CA SER A 47 -7.81 -6.49 -16.11
C SER A 47 -7.63 -6.16 -14.64
N PRO A 48 -8.23 -6.96 -13.74
CA PRO A 48 -8.13 -6.71 -12.30
C PRO A 48 -6.67 -6.63 -11.84
N SER A 49 -6.37 -5.61 -11.03
CA SER A 49 -5.01 -5.40 -10.55
C SER A 49 -5.02 -4.62 -9.25
N VAL A 50 -3.91 -4.69 -8.53
CA VAL A 50 -3.69 -3.88 -7.32
C VAL A 50 -2.39 -3.12 -7.49
N GLU A 51 -2.47 -1.80 -7.37
CA GLU A 51 -1.29 -0.94 -7.36
C GLU A 51 -1.18 -0.28 -6.00
N VAL A 52 0.02 -0.22 -5.47
CA VAL A 52 0.26 0.25 -4.11
C VAL A 52 1.36 1.29 -4.05
N LEU A 53 1.17 2.29 -3.21
CA LEU A 53 2.17 3.31 -2.90
C LEU A 53 2.45 3.29 -1.41
N PHE A 54 3.73 3.36 -1.05
CA PHE A 54 4.17 3.51 0.33
C PHE A 54 4.89 4.83 0.48
N SER A 55 4.44 5.64 1.43
CA SER A 55 5.03 6.95 1.68
C SER A 55 5.39 7.12 3.15
N VAL A 56 6.59 7.64 3.40
CA VAL A 56 7.04 8.04 4.73
C VAL A 56 7.38 9.52 4.64
N PRO A 57 6.54 10.42 5.18
CA PRO A 57 6.76 11.85 5.03
C PRO A 57 8.09 12.32 5.64
N LYS A 58 8.76 13.18 4.91
CA LYS A 58 10.04 13.74 5.32
C LYS A 58 9.96 14.52 6.63
N ARG A 59 8.83 15.14 6.88
CA ARG A 59 8.61 15.94 8.11
C ARG A 59 8.67 15.09 9.38
N ASN A 60 8.33 13.80 9.28
CA ASN A 60 8.34 12.89 10.43
C ASN A 60 9.67 12.14 10.55
N HIS A 61 10.33 11.89 9.43
CA HIS A 61 11.58 11.13 9.38
C HIS A 61 12.52 11.79 8.38
N LYS A 62 13.36 12.67 8.87
CA LYS A 62 14.24 13.50 8.03
C LYS A 62 15.35 12.69 7.35
N ARG A 63 15.83 11.63 8.01
CA ARG A 63 16.92 10.83 7.47
C ARG A 63 16.41 9.83 6.45
N ALA A 64 17.04 9.84 5.26
CA ALA A 64 16.64 8.97 4.17
C ALA A 64 16.74 7.48 4.53
N ASN A 65 17.78 7.09 5.27
CA ASN A 65 17.95 5.69 5.68
C ASN A 65 16.82 5.22 6.58
N LYS A 66 16.27 6.07 7.41
CA LYS A 66 15.14 5.74 8.28
C LYS A 66 13.85 5.59 7.46
N ARG A 67 13.61 6.50 6.52
CA ARG A 67 12.48 6.38 5.62
C ARG A 67 12.55 5.11 4.79
N ASN A 68 13.72 4.77 4.29
CA ASN A 68 13.91 3.56 3.50
C ASN A 68 13.67 2.29 4.33
N LEU A 69 14.10 2.28 5.57
CA LEU A 69 13.85 1.17 6.47
C LEU A 69 12.35 0.96 6.68
N LEU A 70 11.60 2.03 6.95
CA LEU A 70 10.16 1.95 7.14
C LEU A 70 9.45 1.50 5.86
N LYS A 71 9.83 2.04 4.72
CA LYS A 71 9.26 1.62 3.43
C LYS A 71 9.49 0.14 3.17
N ARG A 72 10.68 -0.36 3.50
CA ARG A 72 11.00 -1.78 3.34
C ARG A 72 10.11 -2.65 4.23
N ARG A 73 9.90 -2.25 5.48
CA ARG A 73 9.00 -2.96 6.39
C ARG A 73 7.56 -2.97 5.91
N MET A 74 7.10 -1.86 5.35
CA MET A 74 5.75 -1.73 4.80
C MET A 74 5.58 -2.63 3.58
N ARG A 75 6.53 -2.61 2.65
CA ARG A 75 6.49 -3.46 1.45
C ARG A 75 6.49 -4.94 1.82
N GLU A 76 7.32 -5.32 2.78
CA GLU A 76 7.41 -6.70 3.23
C GLU A 76 6.08 -7.16 3.85
N ALA A 77 5.49 -6.33 4.69
CA ALA A 77 4.20 -6.63 5.29
C ALA A 77 3.10 -6.79 4.24
N TYR A 78 3.08 -5.91 3.25
CA TYR A 78 2.13 -6.00 2.15
C TYR A 78 2.35 -7.28 1.34
N ARG A 79 3.59 -7.55 0.97
CA ARG A 79 3.92 -8.70 0.14
C ARG A 79 3.49 -10.03 0.78
N LEU A 80 3.64 -10.12 2.09
CA LEU A 80 3.31 -11.34 2.83
C LEU A 80 1.81 -11.51 3.09
N ASN A 81 1.03 -10.44 3.00
CA ASN A 81 -0.37 -10.45 3.43
C ASN A 81 -1.36 -9.97 2.38
N ASN A 82 -0.97 -9.89 1.12
CA ASN A 82 -1.82 -9.32 0.06
C ASN A 82 -2.70 -10.32 -0.68
N ALA A 83 -2.59 -11.61 -0.38
CA ALA A 83 -3.27 -12.65 -1.16
C ALA A 83 -4.79 -12.50 -1.11
N GLU A 84 -5.35 -12.26 0.06
CA GLU A 84 -6.79 -12.10 0.23
C GLU A 84 -7.31 -10.89 -0.54
N LEU A 85 -6.61 -9.77 -0.45
CA LEU A 85 -6.99 -8.55 -1.17
C LEU A 85 -6.97 -8.78 -2.68
N LYS A 86 -5.91 -9.38 -3.21
CA LYS A 86 -5.80 -9.69 -4.64
C LYS A 86 -6.91 -10.60 -5.09
N SER A 87 -7.22 -11.62 -4.30
CA SER A 87 -8.28 -12.57 -4.61
C SER A 87 -9.64 -11.88 -4.69
N GLU A 88 -9.95 -11.03 -3.73
CA GLU A 88 -11.20 -10.28 -3.71
C GLU A 88 -11.32 -9.30 -4.88
N VAL A 89 -10.25 -8.59 -5.20
CA VAL A 89 -10.23 -7.67 -6.34
C VAL A 89 -10.46 -8.41 -7.65
N GLN A 90 -9.81 -9.56 -7.82
CA GLN A 90 -10.00 -10.40 -9.00
C GLN A 90 -11.42 -10.93 -9.11
N ALA A 91 -11.97 -11.42 -8.00
CA ALA A 91 -13.32 -11.97 -7.97
C ALA A 91 -14.38 -10.93 -8.33
N ARG A 92 -14.14 -9.67 -7.96
CA ARG A 92 -15.06 -8.58 -8.24
C ARG A 92 -14.80 -7.87 -9.57
N GLY A 93 -13.73 -8.25 -10.28
CA GLY A 93 -13.39 -7.63 -11.55
C GLY A 93 -13.04 -6.15 -11.43
N LYS A 94 -12.25 -5.78 -10.43
CA LYS A 94 -11.91 -4.40 -10.16
C LYS A 94 -10.42 -4.15 -10.19
N ALA A 95 -10.05 -2.90 -10.48
CA ALA A 95 -8.68 -2.42 -10.29
C ALA A 95 -8.66 -1.58 -9.02
N LEU A 96 -7.68 -1.82 -8.16
CA LEU A 96 -7.54 -1.12 -6.89
C LEU A 96 -6.22 -0.36 -6.85
N ASP A 97 -6.31 0.92 -6.51
CA ASP A 97 -5.16 1.75 -6.18
C ASP A 97 -5.22 2.05 -4.69
N ILE A 98 -4.13 1.86 -3.98
CA ILE A 98 -4.08 2.11 -2.54
C ILE A 98 -2.77 2.77 -2.16
N ALA A 99 -2.84 3.77 -1.30
CA ALA A 99 -1.68 4.45 -0.76
C ALA A 99 -1.64 4.34 0.75
N PHE A 100 -0.48 3.99 1.28
CA PHE A 100 -0.21 3.96 2.72
C PHE A 100 0.73 5.10 3.06
N VAL A 101 0.34 5.93 4.02
CA VAL A 101 1.17 7.03 4.51
C VAL A 101 1.50 6.78 5.97
N TYR A 102 2.77 6.65 6.28
CA TYR A 102 3.24 6.40 7.64
C TYR A 102 3.14 7.70 8.45
N SER A 103 2.28 7.71 9.46
CA SER A 103 1.95 8.93 10.20
C SER A 103 2.58 9.03 11.59
N SER A 104 3.40 8.07 11.98
CA SER A 104 4.08 8.08 13.26
C SER A 104 5.48 8.71 13.14
N LYS A 105 5.91 9.41 14.19
CA LYS A 105 7.28 9.92 14.28
C LYS A 105 8.24 8.86 14.81
N GLU A 106 7.72 7.75 15.31
CA GLU A 106 8.51 6.65 15.83
C GLU A 106 8.81 5.61 14.75
N ILE A 107 9.93 4.91 14.93
CA ILE A 107 10.28 3.79 14.05
C ILE A 107 9.75 2.53 14.70
N LEU A 108 8.58 2.09 14.27
CA LEU A 108 7.91 0.93 14.86
C LEU A 108 8.50 -0.39 14.38
N PRO A 109 8.44 -1.44 15.20
CA PRO A 109 8.95 -2.76 14.80
C PRO A 109 8.14 -3.35 13.64
N SER A 110 8.76 -4.29 12.93
CA SER A 110 8.14 -4.92 11.76
C SER A 110 6.80 -5.60 12.08
N ASN A 111 6.67 -6.23 13.25
CA ASN A 111 5.43 -6.90 13.63
C ASN A 111 4.28 -5.92 13.83
N THR A 112 4.55 -4.74 14.40
CA THR A 112 3.53 -3.70 14.57
C THR A 112 3.08 -3.18 13.22
N ILE A 113 4.01 -2.93 12.32
CA ILE A 113 3.73 -2.48 10.96
C ILE A 113 2.93 -3.54 10.21
N ALA A 114 3.35 -4.80 10.29
CA ALA A 114 2.67 -5.90 9.64
C ALA A 114 1.23 -6.06 10.12
N HIS A 115 1.00 -5.94 11.41
CA HIS A 115 -0.35 -6.03 11.98
C HIS A 115 -1.27 -4.94 11.42
N ALA A 116 -0.77 -3.70 11.37
CA ALA A 116 -1.53 -2.57 10.85
C ALA A 116 -1.83 -2.73 9.36
N VAL A 117 -0.85 -3.13 8.56
CA VAL A 117 -1.03 -3.37 7.13
C VAL A 117 -2.05 -4.47 6.90
N THR A 118 -1.96 -5.57 7.63
CA THR A 118 -2.90 -6.69 7.51
C THR A 118 -4.33 -6.23 7.80
N LYS A 119 -4.52 -5.43 8.84
CA LYS A 119 -5.82 -4.90 9.20
C LYS A 119 -6.40 -4.00 8.11
N ILE A 120 -5.56 -3.13 7.55
CA ILE A 120 -5.98 -2.24 6.46
C ILE A 120 -6.37 -3.06 5.22
N LEU A 121 -5.57 -4.05 4.85
CA LEU A 121 -5.86 -4.90 3.70
C LEU A 121 -7.19 -5.63 3.87
N ALA A 122 -7.47 -6.13 5.06
CA ALA A 122 -8.74 -6.80 5.36
C ALA A 122 -9.93 -5.83 5.24
N GLU A 123 -9.80 -4.61 5.75
CA GLU A 123 -10.84 -3.61 5.65
C GLU A 123 -11.12 -3.21 4.21
N VAL A 124 -10.07 -3.00 3.42
CA VAL A 124 -10.19 -2.63 2.01
C VAL A 124 -10.80 -3.79 1.21
N ALA A 125 -10.38 -5.01 1.47
CA ALA A 125 -10.94 -6.19 0.79
C ALA A 125 -12.44 -6.31 1.03
N GLY A 126 -12.89 -6.00 2.24
CA GLY A 126 -14.32 -6.04 2.57
C GLY A 126 -15.15 -4.94 1.92
N ARG A 127 -14.52 -3.84 1.52
CA ARG A 127 -15.20 -2.68 0.95
C ARG A 127 -15.01 -2.51 -0.55
N ALA A 128 -14.00 -3.15 -1.08
CA ALA A 128 -13.62 -2.97 -2.48
C ALA A 128 -14.64 -3.51 -3.50
#